data_eabc99c0066174a6905783c4736fa5d6
#
_entry.id   eabc99c0066174a6905783c4736fa5d6
#
_cell.length_a   1.000
_cell.length_b   1.000
_cell.length_c   1.000
_cell.angle_alpha   90.00
_cell.angle_beta   90.00
_cell.angle_gamma   90.00
#
_symmetry.space_group_name_H-M   'P 1'
#
loop_
_entity.id
_entity.type
_entity.pdbx_description
1 polymer ?
#
loop_
_entity_poly.entity_id
_entity_poly.type
_entity_poly.pdbx_seq_one_letter_code
_entity_poly.pdbx_strand_id
1 'polypeptide(L)'
;MTDCLEKRIDRITILTGAGVSAESGLNTFRDSGGLWEGYDPLDIATVGALDSNRDMVLDFYNSRRSQLKDCLPNLSHLAISNFQNNFSGHVFLITQNVDDLHERAGSPQVLHMHGSLRSMRCD
;
A
#
# COMPACT_ATOMS: atom_id res chain seq x y z
N MET A 1 14.98 -6.69 45.69
CA MET A 1 14.00 -7.16 44.69
C MET A 1 13.75 -6.00 43.76
N THR A 2 14.45 -5.98 42.61
CA THR A 2 14.27 -4.96 41.60
C THR A 2 13.04 -5.33 40.78
N ASP A 3 11.98 -4.56 41.00
CA ASP A 3 10.74 -4.64 40.22
C ASP A 3 11.08 -4.19 38.80
N CYS A 4 11.38 -5.16 37.96
CA CYS A 4 11.55 -4.93 36.54
C CYS A 4 10.13 -4.72 35.97
N LEU A 5 9.68 -3.46 35.95
CA LEU A 5 8.45 -3.06 35.24
C LEU A 5 8.61 -3.47 33.78
N GLU A 6 8.09 -4.65 33.43
CA GLU A 6 7.95 -5.07 32.05
C GLU A 6 7.18 -3.97 31.34
N LYS A 7 7.88 -3.17 30.52
CA LYS A 7 7.26 -2.17 29.65
C LYS A 7 6.38 -2.92 28.65
N ARG A 8 5.09 -2.99 28.93
CA ARG A 8 4.11 -3.55 28.01
C ARG A 8 4.04 -2.67 26.76
N ILE A 9 4.32 -3.27 25.61
CA ILE A 9 4.12 -2.59 24.32
C ILE A 9 2.62 -2.60 24.06
N ASP A 10 2.02 -1.44 23.96
CA ASP A 10 0.58 -1.26 23.71
C ASP A 10 0.28 -0.51 22.39
N ARG A 11 1.32 -0.03 21.71
CA ARG A 11 1.20 0.62 20.39
C ARG A 11 2.29 0.16 19.43
N ILE A 12 1.90 -0.28 18.26
CA ILE A 12 2.79 -0.73 17.18
C ILE A 12 2.39 0.00 15.90
N THR A 13 3.37 0.46 15.16
CA THR A 13 3.17 1.00 13.81
C THR A 13 3.88 0.09 12.81
N ILE A 14 3.13 -0.36 11.81
CA ILE A 14 3.65 -1.14 10.69
C ILE A 14 3.65 -0.23 9.46
N LEU A 15 4.81 -0.11 8.80
CA LEU A 15 4.93 0.59 7.52
C LEU A 15 5.21 -0.43 6.42
N THR A 16 4.37 -0.43 5.37
CA THR A 16 4.54 -1.30 4.21
C THR A 16 4.80 -0.50 2.92
N GLY A 17 5.44 -1.13 1.96
CA GLY A 17 5.70 -0.58 0.64
C GLY A 17 5.46 -1.65 -0.44
N ALA A 18 5.82 -1.37 -1.69
CA ALA A 18 5.50 -2.20 -2.86
C ALA A 18 5.93 -3.67 -2.71
N GLY A 19 7.02 -3.94 -1.98
CA GLY A 19 7.51 -5.29 -1.74
C GLY A 19 6.49 -6.23 -1.07
N VAL A 20 5.57 -5.72 -0.24
CA VAL A 20 4.54 -6.56 0.40
C VAL A 20 3.55 -7.12 -0.62
N SER A 21 3.32 -6.42 -1.74
CA SER A 21 2.37 -6.81 -2.80
C SER A 21 3.03 -7.53 -3.98
N ALA A 22 4.37 -7.69 -3.98
CA ALA A 22 5.11 -8.33 -5.07
C ALA A 22 4.65 -9.78 -5.30
N GLU A 23 4.53 -10.57 -4.24
CA GLU A 23 4.05 -11.96 -4.32
C GLU A 23 2.57 -12.10 -4.71
N SER A 24 1.82 -11.00 -4.68
CA SER A 24 0.45 -10.93 -5.18
C SER A 24 0.37 -10.66 -6.69
N GLY A 25 1.51 -10.51 -7.36
CA GLY A 25 1.60 -10.25 -8.80
C GLY A 25 1.63 -8.77 -9.18
N LEU A 26 1.79 -7.86 -8.21
CA LEU A 26 1.99 -6.44 -8.50
C LEU A 26 3.49 -6.13 -8.60
N ASN A 27 3.91 -5.65 -9.77
CA ASN A 27 5.30 -5.26 -10.01
C ASN A 27 5.75 -4.16 -9.06
N THR A 28 6.96 -4.31 -8.51
CA THR A 28 7.56 -3.27 -7.69
C THR A 28 8.34 -2.28 -8.54
N PHE A 29 8.54 -1.08 -7.99
CA PHE A 29 9.32 -0.03 -8.62
C PHE A 29 10.80 -0.42 -8.90
N ARG A 30 11.36 -1.34 -8.12
CA ARG A 30 12.75 -1.76 -8.22
C ARG A 30 13.01 -2.73 -9.36
N ASP A 31 12.01 -3.51 -9.74
CA ASP A 31 12.15 -4.57 -10.74
C ASP A 31 12.28 -4.02 -12.17
N SER A 32 11.97 -2.74 -12.37
CA SER A 32 11.88 -2.09 -13.68
C SER A 32 12.99 -1.06 -13.95
N GLY A 33 14.11 -1.12 -13.22
CA GLY A 33 15.23 -0.19 -13.45
C GLY A 33 14.92 1.29 -13.15
N GLY A 34 13.98 1.54 -12.20
CA GLY A 34 13.54 2.90 -11.82
C GLY A 34 12.31 3.39 -12.58
N LEU A 35 11.82 2.62 -13.54
CA LEU A 35 10.56 2.89 -14.24
C LEU A 35 9.40 2.18 -13.51
N TRP A 36 8.26 2.81 -13.44
CA TRP A 36 7.04 2.20 -12.94
C TRP A 36 6.23 1.67 -14.14
N GLU A 37 6.39 0.35 -14.41
CA GLU A 37 5.77 -0.31 -15.58
C GLU A 37 6.09 0.37 -16.93
N GLY A 38 7.34 0.82 -17.06
CA GLY A 38 7.82 1.46 -18.27
C GLY A 38 7.62 2.99 -18.32
N TYR A 39 6.98 3.57 -17.30
CA TYR A 39 6.78 5.03 -17.20
C TYR A 39 7.75 5.65 -16.22
N ASP A 40 8.24 6.85 -16.53
CA ASP A 40 8.97 7.66 -15.56
C ASP A 40 7.98 8.15 -14.48
N PRO A 41 8.23 7.90 -13.19
CA PRO A 41 7.37 8.36 -12.12
C PRO A 41 7.15 9.87 -12.09
N LEU A 42 8.11 10.64 -12.59
CA LEU A 42 7.97 12.09 -12.68
C LEU A 42 6.87 12.50 -13.66
N ASP A 43 6.62 11.67 -14.69
CA ASP A 43 5.60 11.94 -15.71
C ASP A 43 4.19 11.54 -15.28
N ILE A 44 4.04 10.66 -14.28
CA ILE A 44 2.73 10.07 -13.93
C ILE A 44 2.34 10.23 -12.46
N ALA A 45 3.29 10.47 -11.55
CA ALA A 45 3.05 10.43 -10.10
C ALA A 45 3.39 11.74 -9.38
N THR A 46 3.54 12.83 -10.10
CA THR A 46 3.73 14.17 -9.52
C THR A 46 2.43 14.97 -9.53
N VAL A 47 2.35 16.01 -8.68
CA VAL A 47 1.17 16.88 -8.57
C VAL A 47 0.80 17.53 -9.92
N GLY A 48 1.80 17.91 -10.73
CA GLY A 48 1.58 18.54 -12.04
C GLY A 48 1.39 17.54 -13.20
N ALA A 49 1.57 16.25 -12.97
CA ALA A 49 1.50 15.25 -14.04
C ALA A 49 0.10 15.18 -14.68
N LEU A 50 -0.95 15.32 -13.88
CA LEU A 50 -2.33 15.29 -14.39
C LEU A 50 -2.65 16.49 -15.30
N ASP A 51 -2.03 17.64 -15.06
CA ASP A 51 -2.23 18.83 -15.87
C ASP A 51 -1.45 18.76 -17.21
N SER A 52 -0.22 18.21 -17.14
CA SER A 52 0.68 18.18 -18.31
C SER A 52 0.54 16.91 -19.15
N ASN A 53 0.20 15.76 -18.55
CA ASN A 53 0.19 14.43 -19.19
C ASN A 53 -1.09 13.65 -18.88
N ARG A 54 -2.25 14.32 -18.92
CA ARG A 54 -3.53 13.79 -18.41
C ARG A 54 -3.87 12.40 -18.95
N ASP A 55 -3.81 12.21 -20.27
CA ASP A 55 -4.19 10.93 -20.90
C ASP A 55 -3.25 9.81 -20.45
N MET A 56 -1.95 10.07 -20.42
CA MET A 56 -0.94 9.11 -19.95
C MET A 56 -1.18 8.72 -18.48
N VAL A 57 -1.46 9.69 -17.63
CA VAL A 57 -1.76 9.47 -16.19
C VAL A 57 -3.02 8.62 -16.03
N LEU A 58 -4.09 8.95 -16.76
CA LEU A 58 -5.35 8.20 -16.70
C LEU A 58 -5.17 6.76 -17.20
N ASP A 59 -4.48 6.56 -18.31
CA ASP A 59 -4.21 5.24 -18.89
C ASP A 59 -3.36 4.39 -17.95
N PHE A 60 -2.33 4.97 -17.36
CA PHE A 60 -1.49 4.30 -16.36
C PHE A 60 -2.32 3.81 -15.18
N TYR A 61 -3.08 4.70 -14.52
CA TYR A 61 -3.86 4.31 -13.35
C TYR A 61 -5.03 3.39 -13.68
N ASN A 62 -5.63 3.47 -14.87
CA ASN A 62 -6.65 2.53 -15.34
C ASN A 62 -6.07 1.13 -15.57
N SER A 63 -4.88 1.04 -16.15
CA SER A 63 -4.13 -0.22 -16.28
C SER A 63 -3.87 -0.85 -14.91
N ARG A 64 -3.39 -0.06 -13.95
CA ARG A 64 -3.16 -0.51 -12.56
C ARG A 64 -4.43 -1.03 -11.90
N ARG A 65 -5.56 -0.33 -12.06
CA ARG A 65 -6.86 -0.81 -11.54
C ARG A 65 -7.29 -2.12 -12.18
N SER A 66 -7.01 -2.29 -13.48
CA SER A 66 -7.32 -3.54 -14.18
C SER A 66 -6.51 -4.70 -13.65
N GLN A 67 -5.20 -4.56 -13.50
CA GLN A 67 -4.32 -5.57 -12.94
C GLN A 67 -4.72 -5.95 -11.50
N LEU A 68 -5.09 -4.96 -10.69
CA LEU A 68 -5.46 -5.19 -9.28
C LEU A 68 -6.68 -6.10 -9.13
N LYS A 69 -7.56 -6.19 -10.13
CA LYS A 69 -8.75 -7.07 -10.09
C LYS A 69 -8.37 -8.55 -9.96
N ASP A 70 -7.28 -8.94 -10.59
CA ASP A 70 -6.83 -10.34 -10.64
C ASP A 70 -5.85 -10.70 -9.51
N CYS A 71 -5.40 -9.69 -8.73
CA CYS A 71 -4.52 -9.89 -7.61
C CYS A 71 -5.28 -10.30 -6.35
N LEU A 72 -4.68 -11.19 -5.56
CA LEU A 72 -5.20 -11.60 -4.25
C LEU A 72 -4.21 -11.23 -3.15
N PRO A 73 -4.69 -10.94 -1.92
CA PRO A 73 -3.82 -10.80 -0.78
C PRO A 73 -2.95 -12.04 -0.59
N ASN A 74 -1.67 -11.84 -0.34
CA ASN A 74 -0.73 -12.92 -0.01
C ASN A 74 -0.62 -13.13 1.50
N LEU A 75 0.23 -14.09 1.91
CA LEU A 75 0.41 -14.45 3.32
C LEU A 75 0.88 -13.27 4.19
N SER A 76 1.66 -12.32 3.64
CA SER A 76 2.09 -11.15 4.40
C SER A 76 0.93 -10.24 4.76
N HIS A 77 0.00 -10.00 3.82
CA HIS A 77 -1.22 -9.23 4.10
C HIS A 77 -2.09 -9.91 5.15
N LEU A 78 -2.28 -11.23 5.04
CA LEU A 78 -3.07 -12.02 5.99
C LEU A 78 -2.43 -12.03 7.39
N ALA A 79 -1.10 -12.15 7.48
CA ALA A 79 -0.38 -12.13 8.75
C ALA A 79 -0.52 -10.76 9.45
N ILE A 80 -0.38 -9.66 8.71
CA ILE A 80 -0.55 -8.30 9.24
C ILE A 80 -1.99 -8.09 9.72
N SER A 81 -2.97 -8.49 8.92
CA SER A 81 -4.39 -8.39 9.29
C SER A 81 -4.69 -9.20 10.55
N ASN A 82 -4.22 -10.44 10.60
CA ASN A 82 -4.39 -11.28 11.79
C ASN A 82 -3.74 -10.65 13.03
N PHE A 83 -2.54 -10.07 12.87
CA PHE A 83 -1.87 -9.38 13.97
C PHE A 83 -2.65 -8.16 14.45
N GLN A 84 -3.17 -7.30 13.53
CA GLN A 84 -4.00 -6.15 13.88
C GLN A 84 -5.26 -6.55 14.67
N ASN A 85 -5.89 -7.65 14.27
CA ASN A 85 -7.16 -8.08 14.88
C ASN A 85 -6.98 -8.79 16.23
N ASN A 86 -5.81 -9.35 16.52
CA ASN A 86 -5.59 -10.17 17.72
C ASN A 86 -4.61 -9.55 18.73
N PHE A 87 -3.91 -8.49 18.39
CA PHE A 87 -3.02 -7.81 19.32
C PHE A 87 -3.83 -7.07 20.40
N SER A 88 -3.44 -7.20 21.66
CA SER A 88 -4.17 -6.62 22.79
C SER A 88 -4.05 -5.09 22.92
N GLY A 89 -3.19 -4.45 22.14
CA GLY A 89 -2.98 -3.01 22.06
C GLY A 89 -3.47 -2.42 20.74
N HIS A 90 -2.84 -1.35 20.29
CA HIS A 90 -3.16 -0.67 19.02
C HIS A 90 -2.11 -0.97 17.97
N VAL A 91 -2.53 -1.43 16.80
CA VAL A 91 -1.66 -1.62 15.64
C VAL A 91 -2.09 -0.67 14.53
N PHE A 92 -1.22 0.29 14.21
CA PHE A 92 -1.41 1.22 13.10
C PHE A 92 -0.73 0.67 11.86
N LEU A 93 -1.49 0.46 10.80
CA LEU A 93 -0.95 0.06 9.51
C LEU A 93 -0.93 1.26 8.57
N ILE A 94 0.28 1.62 8.14
CA ILE A 94 0.55 2.68 7.17
C ILE A 94 1.13 2.02 5.93
N THR A 95 0.59 2.33 4.76
CA THR A 95 1.12 1.80 3.51
C THR A 95 1.47 2.92 2.53
N GLN A 96 2.58 2.74 1.82
CA GLN A 96 2.95 3.54 0.65
C GLN A 96 2.21 3.07 -0.61
N ASN A 97 1.60 1.87 -0.54
CA ASN A 97 0.91 1.28 -1.67
C ASN A 97 -0.44 1.97 -1.92
N VAL A 98 -0.83 1.98 -3.18
CA VAL A 98 -2.12 2.48 -3.65
C VAL A 98 -3.13 1.36 -3.90
N ASP A 99 -2.71 0.07 -3.79
CA ASP A 99 -3.59 -1.10 -3.86
C ASP A 99 -4.42 -1.27 -2.57
N ASP A 100 -5.44 -2.13 -2.62
CA ASP A 100 -6.36 -2.42 -1.50
C ASP A 100 -6.16 -3.82 -0.91
N LEU A 101 -4.98 -4.41 -1.08
CA LEU A 101 -4.75 -5.81 -0.66
C LEU A 101 -4.75 -5.97 0.86
N HIS A 102 -4.35 -4.96 1.61
CA HIS A 102 -4.45 -4.98 3.08
C HIS A 102 -5.91 -5.02 3.56
N GLU A 103 -6.78 -4.19 2.99
CA GLU A 103 -8.21 -4.17 3.30
C GLU A 103 -8.88 -5.49 2.90
N ARG A 104 -8.54 -6.00 1.71
CA ARG A 104 -9.05 -7.29 1.21
C ARG A 104 -8.57 -8.46 2.06
N ALA A 105 -7.43 -8.34 2.74
CA ALA A 105 -6.95 -9.30 3.73
C ALA A 105 -7.69 -9.19 5.07
N GLY A 106 -8.53 -8.18 5.28
CA GLY A 106 -9.29 -7.95 6.51
C GLY A 106 -8.60 -7.02 7.52
N SER A 107 -7.61 -6.22 7.10
CA SER A 107 -7.04 -5.17 7.94
C SER A 107 -8.10 -4.12 8.28
N PRO A 108 -8.40 -3.86 9.58
CA PRO A 108 -9.52 -3.02 9.99
C PRO A 108 -9.27 -1.53 9.71
N GLN A 109 -8.02 -1.11 9.71
CA GLN A 109 -7.61 0.27 9.46
C GLN A 109 -6.29 0.29 8.68
N VAL A 110 -6.30 0.96 7.52
CA VAL A 110 -5.13 1.15 6.67
C VAL A 110 -5.01 2.64 6.32
N LEU A 111 -3.85 3.23 6.59
CA LEU A 111 -3.55 4.60 6.19
C LEU A 111 -2.73 4.57 4.89
N HIS A 112 -3.31 5.03 3.79
CA HIS A 112 -2.63 5.17 2.50
C HIS A 112 -1.91 6.51 2.40
N MET A 113 -0.57 6.48 2.42
CA MET A 113 0.25 7.71 2.35
C MET A 113 0.19 8.39 0.99
N HIS A 114 0.05 7.61 -0.08
CA HIS A 114 0.11 8.08 -1.47
C HIS A 114 -1.25 7.97 -2.19
N GLY A 115 -2.35 7.90 -1.44
CA GLY A 115 -3.70 7.75 -2.00
C GLY A 115 -4.08 6.30 -2.27
N SER A 116 -5.20 6.09 -2.96
CA SER A 116 -5.76 4.76 -3.23
C SER A 116 -6.28 4.67 -4.66
N LEU A 117 -6.03 3.54 -5.33
CA LEU A 117 -6.57 3.24 -6.66
C LEU A 117 -8.09 3.16 -6.69
N ARG A 118 -8.73 2.95 -5.55
CA ARG A 118 -10.20 2.82 -5.42
C ARG A 118 -10.91 4.15 -5.25
N SER A 119 -10.20 5.23 -5.00
CA SER A 119 -10.80 6.54 -4.79
C SER A 119 -10.37 7.52 -5.88
N MET A 120 -11.32 8.30 -6.38
CA MET A 120 -11.07 9.50 -7.19
C MET A 120 -11.66 10.70 -6.44
N ARG A 121 -10.97 11.83 -6.52
CA ARG A 121 -11.47 13.12 -6.02
C ARG A 121 -11.64 14.04 -7.21
N CYS A 122 -12.68 14.87 -7.17
CA CYS A 122 -12.81 16.02 -8.04
C CYS A 122 -12.03 17.16 -7.39
N ASP A 123 -11.20 17.84 -8.15
CA ASP A 123 -10.51 19.05 -7.72
C ASP A 123 -11.46 20.25 -7.75
#